data_5f80ca758831570a5e30c71722a628c6
#
_entry.id   5f80ca758831570a5e30c71722a628c6
#
_cell.length_a   1.000
_cell.length_b   1.000
_cell.length_c   1.000
_cell.angle_alpha   90.00
_cell.angle_beta   90.00
_cell.angle_gamma   90.00
#
_symmetry.space_group_name_H-M   'P 1'
#
loop_
_entity.id
_entity.type
_entity.pdbx_description
1 polymer ?
#
loop_
_entity_poly.entity_id
_entity_poly.type
_entity_poly.pdbx_seq_one_letter_code
_entity_poly.pdbx_strand_id
1 'polypeptide(L)'
;MGRRSLAEKFYEDAEENDEEEGTWLVLYDFKGIKPNSKFWTNLDRVKRLVGGGTLIQYSVFMTTSKRGAITALKLARHYGADTILYRAELIEI
;
A
#
# COMPACT_ATOMS: atom_id res chain seq x y z
N MET A 1 -9.05 18.44 17.60
CA MET A 1 -8.73 18.15 16.21
C MET A 1 -7.82 16.95 16.08
N GLY A 2 -8.25 16.00 15.30
CA GLY A 2 -7.44 14.82 15.06
C GLY A 2 -6.24 15.12 14.16
N ARG A 3 -5.15 14.42 14.41
CA ARG A 3 -4.01 14.44 13.50
C ARG A 3 -4.33 13.54 12.31
N ARG A 4 -3.85 13.91 11.13
CA ARG A 4 -3.91 13.01 10.01
C ARG A 4 -3.06 11.78 10.29
N SER A 5 -3.55 10.63 9.86
CA SER A 5 -2.76 9.41 9.92
C SER A 5 -1.60 9.48 8.93
N LEU A 6 -0.59 8.67 9.14
CA LEU A 6 0.52 8.55 8.19
C LEU A 6 0.02 8.08 6.82
N ALA A 7 -0.97 7.17 6.81
CA ALA A 7 -1.61 6.73 5.56
C ALA A 7 -2.20 7.91 4.79
N GLU A 8 -2.93 8.79 5.46
CA GLU A 8 -3.52 9.96 4.81
C GLU A 8 -2.46 10.91 4.26
N LYS A 9 -1.38 11.15 5.00
CA LYS A 9 -0.29 12.01 4.56
C LYS A 9 0.36 11.46 3.28
N PHE A 10 0.70 10.20 3.26
CA PHE A 10 1.32 9.58 2.09
C PHE A 10 0.35 9.50 0.92
N TYR A 11 -0.93 9.28 1.20
CA TYR A 11 -1.96 9.24 0.17
C TYR A 11 -2.10 10.60 -0.51
N GLU A 12 -2.10 11.68 0.25
CA GLU A 12 -2.15 13.03 -0.31
C GLU A 12 -0.92 13.35 -1.15
N ASP A 13 0.26 12.94 -0.71
CA ASP A 13 1.50 13.15 -1.46
C ASP A 13 1.52 12.39 -2.79
N ALA A 14 0.73 11.35 -2.92
CA ALA A 14 0.66 10.51 -4.11
C ALA A 14 -0.53 10.85 -5.04
N GLU A 15 -1.19 11.99 -4.85
CA GLU A 15 -2.47 12.29 -5.52
C GLU A 15 -2.44 12.26 -7.03
N GLU A 16 -1.30 12.57 -7.67
CA GLU A 16 -1.20 12.60 -9.14
C GLU A 16 -1.15 11.22 -9.80
N ASN A 17 -1.12 10.15 -9.05
CA ASN A 17 -0.82 8.83 -9.55
C ASN A 17 -2.04 7.94 -9.80
N ASP A 18 -3.26 8.44 -9.61
CA ASP A 18 -4.45 7.59 -9.61
C ASP A 18 -5.20 7.55 -10.96
N GLU A 19 -4.71 8.21 -11.98
CA GLU A 19 -5.35 8.21 -13.30
C GLU A 19 -5.00 6.98 -14.15
N GLU A 20 -3.96 6.26 -13.79
CA GLU A 20 -3.52 5.09 -14.55
C GLU A 20 -4.31 3.85 -14.13
N GLU A 21 -5.00 3.23 -15.08
CA GLU A 21 -5.73 2.00 -14.85
C GLU A 21 -4.80 0.80 -14.78
N GLY A 22 -5.14 -0.15 -13.94
CA GLY A 22 -4.40 -1.40 -13.80
C GLY A 22 -4.54 -2.01 -12.42
N THR A 23 -3.72 -3.02 -12.20
CA THR A 23 -3.61 -3.68 -10.91
C THR A 23 -2.15 -3.60 -10.47
N TRP A 24 -1.93 -3.24 -9.23
CA TRP A 24 -0.58 -3.09 -8.70
C TRP A 24 -0.38 -4.03 -7.52
N LEU A 25 0.83 -4.58 -7.46
CA LEU A 25 1.28 -5.42 -6.36
C LEU A 25 2.41 -4.69 -5.64
N VAL A 26 2.25 -4.50 -4.35
CA VAL A 26 3.31 -3.98 -3.48
C VAL A 26 3.85 -5.15 -2.70
N LEU A 27 5.10 -5.50 -2.97
CA LEU A 27 5.81 -6.51 -2.21
C LEU A 27 6.68 -5.80 -1.18
N TYR A 28 6.63 -6.26 0.05
CA TYR A 28 7.45 -5.67 1.12
C TYR A 28 8.03 -6.74 2.01
N ASP A 29 9.29 -6.56 2.38
CA ASP A 29 10.04 -7.48 3.21
C ASP A 29 10.65 -6.75 4.39
N PHE A 30 10.22 -7.12 5.59
CA PHE A 30 10.75 -6.56 6.83
C PHE A 30 12.01 -7.27 7.33
N LYS A 31 12.57 -8.18 6.53
CA LYS A 31 13.86 -8.85 6.81
C LYS A 31 13.91 -9.57 8.15
N GLY A 32 12.85 -10.31 8.46
CA GLY A 32 12.78 -11.08 9.70
C GLY A 32 12.45 -10.25 10.94
N ILE A 33 12.26 -8.94 10.79
CA ILE A 33 11.82 -8.09 11.88
C ILE A 33 10.29 -8.09 11.90
N LYS A 34 9.70 -8.22 13.08
CA LYS A 34 8.25 -8.15 13.23
C LYS A 34 7.76 -6.74 12.86
N PRO A 35 6.83 -6.60 11.92
CA PRO A 35 6.32 -5.29 11.56
C PRO A 35 5.66 -4.59 12.75
N ASN A 36 5.83 -3.27 12.81
CA ASN A 36 5.15 -2.45 13.80
C ASN A 36 3.63 -2.57 13.59
N SER A 37 2.88 -2.71 14.68
CA SER A 37 1.42 -2.79 14.61
C SER A 37 0.78 -1.59 13.92
N LYS A 38 1.42 -0.43 13.98
CA LYS A 38 0.96 0.78 13.31
C LYS A 38 1.03 0.67 11.78
N PHE A 39 1.94 -0.15 11.26
CA PHE A 39 1.98 -0.43 9.83
C PHE A 39 0.65 -1.06 9.37
N TRP A 40 0.20 -2.09 10.08
CA TRP A 40 -1.06 -2.77 9.74
C TRP A 40 -2.26 -1.85 9.86
N THR A 41 -2.30 -1.03 10.90
CA THR A 41 -3.37 -0.05 11.10
C THR A 41 -3.42 0.96 9.95
N ASN A 42 -2.26 1.46 9.53
CA ASN A 42 -2.19 2.41 8.42
C ASN A 42 -2.49 1.75 7.08
N LEU A 43 -2.07 0.52 6.86
CA LEU A 43 -2.41 -0.21 5.64
C LEU A 43 -3.93 -0.41 5.51
N ASP A 44 -4.58 -0.72 6.62
CA ASP A 44 -6.04 -0.81 6.65
C ASP A 44 -6.72 0.51 6.28
N ARG A 45 -6.15 1.63 6.72
CA ARG A 45 -6.62 2.96 6.33
C ARG A 45 -6.45 3.23 4.84
N VAL A 46 -5.35 2.76 4.24
CA VAL A 46 -5.15 2.85 2.79
C VAL A 46 -6.29 2.13 2.06
N LYS A 47 -6.65 0.94 2.51
CA LYS A 47 -7.79 0.21 1.92
C LYS A 47 -9.08 1.02 1.94
N ARG A 48 -9.33 1.72 3.03
CA ARG A 48 -10.52 2.56 3.16
C ARG A 48 -10.45 3.78 2.24
N LEU A 49 -9.28 4.40 2.13
CA LEU A 49 -9.10 5.58 1.29
C LEU A 49 -9.31 5.27 -0.20
N VAL A 50 -8.92 4.10 -0.65
CA VAL A 50 -9.05 3.72 -2.07
C VAL A 50 -10.24 2.84 -2.36
N GLY A 51 -11.08 2.58 -1.36
CA GLY A 51 -12.28 1.78 -1.54
C GLY A 51 -12.00 0.30 -1.75
N GLY A 52 -10.86 -0.21 -1.36
CA GLY A 52 -10.51 -1.61 -1.50
C GLY A 52 -9.03 -1.87 -1.45
N GLY A 53 -8.68 -3.11 -1.69
CA GLY A 53 -7.31 -3.60 -1.62
C GLY A 53 -7.29 -4.89 -0.83
N THR A 54 -6.36 -5.76 -1.16
CA THR A 54 -6.34 -7.10 -0.58
C THR A 54 -4.91 -7.50 -0.25
N LEU A 55 -4.71 -8.04 0.94
CA LEU A 55 -3.49 -8.77 1.26
C LEU A 55 -3.62 -10.17 0.66
N ILE A 56 -2.85 -10.46 -0.39
CA ILE A 56 -2.81 -11.81 -0.97
C ILE A 56 -2.03 -12.71 -0.04
N GLN A 57 -0.95 -12.17 0.51
CA GLN A 57 -0.11 -12.79 1.53
C GLN A 57 0.33 -11.71 2.49
N TYR A 58 0.95 -12.07 3.60
CA TYR A 58 1.44 -11.09 4.58
C TYR A 58 2.37 -10.03 3.98
N SER A 59 3.09 -10.38 2.92
CA SER A 59 4.07 -9.49 2.30
C SER A 59 3.65 -8.97 0.93
N VAL A 60 2.39 -9.19 0.52
CA VAL A 60 1.90 -8.79 -0.79
C VAL A 60 0.55 -8.09 -0.67
N PHE A 61 0.53 -6.81 -0.99
CA PHE A 61 -0.70 -6.02 -1.04
C PHE A 61 -1.06 -5.74 -2.50
N MET A 62 -2.29 -6.05 -2.88
CA MET A 62 -2.81 -5.82 -4.23
C MET A 62 -3.90 -4.76 -4.21
N THR A 63 -3.86 -3.84 -5.16
CA THR A 63 -4.89 -2.81 -5.31
C THR A 63 -5.01 -2.38 -6.76
N THR A 64 -6.19 -1.91 -7.15
CA THR A 64 -6.41 -1.30 -8.47
C THR A 64 -6.12 0.20 -8.47
N SER A 65 -5.82 0.78 -7.33
CA SER A 65 -5.44 2.18 -7.21
C SER A 65 -3.92 2.32 -7.19
N LYS A 66 -3.33 2.92 -8.21
CA LYS A 66 -1.89 3.19 -8.23
C LYS A 66 -1.50 4.10 -7.07
N ARG A 67 -2.33 5.10 -6.77
CA ARG A 67 -2.13 5.99 -5.63
C ARG A 67 -2.10 5.21 -4.31
N GLY A 68 -3.02 4.26 -4.15
CA GLY A 68 -3.04 3.38 -2.98
C GLY A 68 -1.81 2.50 -2.90
N ALA A 69 -1.35 1.97 -4.02
CA ALA A 69 -0.14 1.14 -4.07
C ALA A 69 1.10 1.93 -3.64
N ILE A 70 1.27 3.13 -4.17
CA ILE A 70 2.39 4.01 -3.82
C ILE A 70 2.32 4.38 -2.33
N THR A 71 1.14 4.65 -1.82
CA THR A 71 0.94 4.95 -0.40
C THR A 71 1.37 3.77 0.47
N ALA A 72 0.92 2.56 0.12
CA ALA A 72 1.29 1.34 0.84
C ALA A 72 2.80 1.09 0.80
N LEU A 73 3.43 1.31 -0.36
CA LEU A 73 4.87 1.18 -0.52
C LEU A 73 5.61 2.14 0.41
N LYS A 74 5.20 3.40 0.44
CA LYS A 74 5.82 4.40 1.32
C LYS A 74 5.64 4.06 2.79
N LEU A 75 4.48 3.54 3.17
CA LEU A 75 4.23 3.07 4.52
C LEU A 75 5.18 1.95 4.91
N ALA A 76 5.32 0.94 4.04
CA ALA A 76 6.20 -0.18 4.31
C ALA A 76 7.65 0.28 4.48
N ARG A 77 8.11 1.17 3.60
CA ARG A 77 9.45 1.76 3.72
C ARG A 77 9.63 2.55 5.00
N HIS A 78 8.62 3.31 5.38
CA HIS A 78 8.64 4.09 6.62
C HIS A 78 8.89 3.20 7.84
N TYR A 79 8.32 2.00 7.84
CA TYR A 79 8.49 1.03 8.92
C TYR A 79 9.64 0.05 8.71
N GLY A 80 10.50 0.32 7.73
CA GLY A 80 11.78 -0.40 7.59
C GLY A 80 11.80 -1.53 6.57
N ALA A 81 10.77 -1.71 5.77
CA ALA A 81 10.74 -2.77 4.77
C ALA A 81 11.46 -2.39 3.48
N ASP A 82 12.04 -3.37 2.82
CA ASP A 82 12.37 -3.28 1.41
C ASP A 82 11.09 -3.47 0.61
N THR A 83 10.95 -2.75 -0.49
CA THR A 83 9.71 -2.75 -1.27
C THR A 83 9.97 -2.87 -2.76
N ILE A 84 9.04 -3.54 -3.44
CA ILE A 84 9.01 -3.60 -4.90
C ILE A 84 7.56 -3.34 -5.33
N LEU A 85 7.39 -2.52 -6.36
CA LEU A 85 6.09 -2.25 -6.96
C LEU A 85 6.02 -2.88 -8.33
N TYR A 86 5.02 -3.72 -8.55
CA TYR A 86 4.74 -4.29 -9.86
C TYR A 86 3.38 -3.85 -10.36
N ARG A 87 3.29 -3.67 -11.66
CA ARG A 87 2.00 -3.64 -12.34
C ARG A 87 1.70 -5.07 -12.79
N ALA A 88 0.50 -5.54 -12.49
CA ALA A 88 0.12 -6.92 -12.75
C ALA A 88 -1.09 -6.98 -13.67
N GLU A 89 -1.27 -8.11 -14.30
CA GLU A 89 -2.44 -8.38 -15.13
C GLU A 89 -3.06 -9.69 -14.67
N LEU A 90 -4.36 -9.67 -14.40
CA LEU A 90 -5.09 -10.87 -14.07
C LEU A 90 -5.40 -11.62 -15.36
N ILE A 91 -4.95 -12.84 -15.48
CA ILE A 91 -5.24 -13.70 -16.62
C ILE A 91 -6.30 -14.70 -16.19
N GLU A 92 -7.44 -14.65 -16.85
CA GLU A 92 -8.50 -15.64 -16.63
C GLU A 92 -8.20 -16.91 -17.43
N ILE A 93 -8.31 -18.02 -16.75
CA ILE A 93 -8.05 -19.34 -17.35
C ILE A 93 -9.37 -20.09 -17.52
#